data_c293292d3cbfe74dc56dd22f8a243263
#
_entry.id   c293292d3cbfe74dc56dd22f8a243263
#
_cell.length_a   1.000
_cell.length_b   1.000
_cell.length_c   1.000
_cell.angle_alpha   90.00
_cell.angle_beta   90.00
_cell.angle_gamma   90.00
#
_symmetry.space_group_name_H-M   'P 1'
#
loop_
_entity.id
_entity.type
_entity.pdbx_description
1 polymer ?
#
loop_
_entity_poly.entity_id
_entity_poly.type
_entity_poly.pdbx_seq_one_letter_code
_entity_poly.pdbx_strand_id
1 'polypeptide(L)'
;MLNHFIPAPSCWRLPLSPSNPVLSHHISSQFNEDLQDVNTKFMTMGGLVEQQVANAIHSLLDTDANLAIDVQFKDNAVNQYERDIDEGLTLILARRHPAAIDLRMVIAMSKANTDLERIGDEAAKIARIAQNLCEEG
;
A
#
# COMPACT_ATOMS: atom_id res chain seq x y z
N MET A 1 14.76 -12.99 -15.30
CA MET A 1 15.57 -11.76 -15.09
C MET A 1 15.03 -10.66 -15.97
N LEU A 2 14.06 -9.90 -15.53
CA LEU A 2 13.66 -8.65 -16.18
C LEU A 2 13.35 -7.65 -15.07
N ASN A 3 14.41 -6.93 -14.65
CA ASN A 3 14.30 -5.71 -13.89
C ASN A 3 13.74 -4.62 -14.81
N HIS A 4 12.44 -4.60 -15.00
CA HIS A 4 11.78 -3.41 -15.54
C HIS A 4 11.36 -2.54 -14.38
N PHE A 5 12.31 -1.72 -13.92
CA PHE A 5 12.01 -0.54 -13.13
C PHE A 5 11.27 0.42 -14.07
N ILE A 6 9.94 0.47 -13.97
CA ILE A 6 9.13 1.47 -14.66
C ILE A 6 9.32 2.77 -13.87
N PRO A 7 10.00 3.79 -14.43
CA PRO A 7 10.08 5.08 -13.75
C PRO A 7 8.67 5.64 -13.64
N ALA A 8 8.30 6.06 -12.42
CA ALA A 8 7.01 6.70 -12.17
C ALA A 8 6.81 7.86 -13.16
N PRO A 9 5.65 7.96 -13.82
CA PRO A 9 5.39 9.03 -14.77
C PRO A 9 5.53 10.39 -14.11
N SER A 10 6.12 11.34 -14.82
CA SER A 10 6.46 12.70 -14.37
C SER A 10 5.27 13.54 -13.88
N CYS A 11 4.04 13.05 -14.05
CA CYS A 11 2.81 13.71 -13.60
C CYS A 11 2.63 13.73 -12.07
N TRP A 12 3.43 12.98 -11.31
CA TRP A 12 3.42 12.98 -9.84
C TRP A 12 4.36 14.00 -9.20
N ARG A 13 5.12 14.76 -10.01
CA ARG A 13 5.91 15.88 -9.52
C ARG A 13 5.03 17.12 -9.42
N LEU A 14 4.44 17.34 -8.26
CA LEU A 14 3.75 18.58 -7.95
C LEU A 14 4.76 19.72 -7.84
N PRO A 15 4.56 20.86 -8.56
CA PRO A 15 5.37 22.05 -8.33
C PRO A 15 5.02 22.64 -6.96
N LEU A 16 6.00 22.73 -6.09
CA LEU A 16 5.91 23.46 -4.83
C LEU A 16 5.84 24.95 -5.16
N SER A 17 4.68 25.58 -4.96
CA SER A 17 4.52 27.03 -5.08
C SER A 17 4.88 27.70 -3.76
N PRO A 18 5.77 28.71 -3.75
CA PRO A 18 6.20 29.39 -2.52
C PRO A 18 5.28 30.58 -2.21
N SER A 19 4.58 30.52 -1.09
CA SER A 19 3.97 31.73 -0.54
C SER A 19 4.04 31.77 0.98
N ASN A 20 4.95 32.66 1.44
CA ASN A 20 5.16 33.21 2.76
C ASN A 20 6.00 32.42 3.80
N PRO A 21 7.17 33.01 4.27
CA PRO A 21 8.33 32.17 4.54
C PRO A 21 8.55 31.70 5.99
N VAL A 22 7.78 32.01 6.99
CA VAL A 22 8.16 31.62 8.37
C VAL A 22 7.15 30.73 9.09
N LEU A 23 5.87 30.97 8.97
CA LEU A 23 4.84 30.11 9.58
C LEU A 23 4.39 28.97 8.64
N SER A 24 4.39 29.22 7.35
CA SER A 24 4.07 28.19 6.33
C SER A 24 5.17 27.13 6.22
N HIS A 25 6.43 27.46 6.52
CA HIS A 25 7.55 26.54 6.40
C HIS A 25 7.50 25.40 7.43
N HIS A 26 7.12 25.67 8.68
CA HIS A 26 7.00 24.63 9.71
C HIS A 26 5.77 23.72 9.52
N ILE A 27 4.64 24.28 9.12
CA ILE A 27 3.40 23.51 8.84
C ILE A 27 3.57 22.67 7.58
N SER A 28 4.20 23.24 6.55
CA SER A 28 4.49 22.56 5.28
C SER A 28 5.51 21.44 5.42
N SER A 29 6.59 21.61 6.22
CA SER A 29 7.59 20.57 6.43
C SER A 29 7.02 19.37 7.18
N GLN A 30 6.24 19.61 8.24
CA GLN A 30 5.63 18.55 9.03
C GLN A 30 4.55 17.78 8.23
N PHE A 31 3.76 18.48 7.42
CA PHE A 31 2.81 17.86 6.50
C PHE A 31 3.54 16.94 5.51
N ASN A 32 4.63 17.41 4.93
CA ASN A 32 5.42 16.61 4.00
C ASN A 32 6.07 15.40 4.67
N GLU A 33 6.53 15.52 5.90
CA GLU A 33 7.09 14.40 6.68
C GLU A 33 6.02 13.35 6.97
N ASP A 34 4.86 13.77 7.46
CA ASP A 34 3.73 12.88 7.75
C ASP A 34 3.25 12.16 6.48
N LEU A 35 3.15 12.90 5.36
CA LEU A 35 2.77 12.33 4.08
C LEU A 35 3.83 11.38 3.52
N GLN A 36 5.10 11.67 3.71
CA GLN A 36 6.20 10.81 3.29
C GLN A 36 6.22 9.49 4.08
N ASP A 37 5.93 9.52 5.37
CA ASP A 37 5.82 8.32 6.20
C ASP A 37 4.69 7.41 5.70
N VAL A 38 3.50 7.98 5.48
CA VAL A 38 2.36 7.25 4.92
C VAL A 38 2.67 6.69 3.54
N ASN A 39 3.31 7.49 2.68
CA ASN A 39 3.69 7.04 1.33
C ASN A 39 4.69 5.87 1.39
N THR A 40 5.64 5.90 2.30
CA THR A 40 6.61 4.80 2.49
C THR A 40 5.90 3.51 2.91
N LYS A 41 4.96 3.59 3.85
CA LYS A 41 4.14 2.44 4.26
C LYS A 41 3.28 1.92 3.11
N PHE A 42 2.67 2.81 2.35
CA PHE A 42 1.86 2.47 1.19
C PHE A 42 2.66 1.74 0.11
N MET A 43 3.85 2.21 -0.22
CA MET A 43 4.75 1.54 -1.17
C MET A 43 5.22 0.18 -0.67
N THR A 44 5.50 0.06 0.63
CA THR A 44 5.88 -1.22 1.26
C THR A 44 4.72 -2.22 1.19
N MET A 45 3.51 -1.79 1.51
CA MET A 45 2.30 -2.60 1.38
C MET A 45 2.08 -3.06 -0.07
N GLY A 46 2.26 -2.15 -1.04
CA GLY A 46 2.16 -2.48 -2.47
C GLY A 46 3.10 -3.59 -2.90
N GLY A 47 4.37 -3.52 -2.49
CA GLY A 47 5.36 -4.57 -2.75
C GLY A 47 5.00 -5.91 -2.08
N LEU A 48 4.47 -5.86 -0.86
CA LEU A 48 4.02 -7.04 -0.14
C LEU A 48 2.83 -7.71 -0.86
N VAL A 49 1.84 -6.93 -1.28
CA VAL A 49 0.66 -7.42 -2.01
C VAL A 49 1.05 -8.03 -3.35
N GLU A 50 1.95 -7.38 -4.10
CA GLU A 50 2.50 -7.93 -5.36
C GLU A 50 3.12 -9.31 -5.14
N GLN A 51 3.93 -9.46 -4.10
CA GLN A 51 4.55 -10.74 -3.75
C GLN A 51 3.51 -11.78 -3.32
N GLN A 52 2.47 -11.38 -2.58
CA GLN A 52 1.38 -12.23 -2.17
C GLN A 52 0.62 -12.81 -3.38
N VAL A 53 0.31 -11.98 -4.36
CA VAL A 53 -0.35 -12.42 -5.61
C VAL A 53 0.53 -13.42 -6.36
N ALA A 54 1.80 -13.12 -6.54
CA ALA A 54 2.74 -14.02 -7.22
C ALA A 54 2.86 -15.37 -6.50
N ASN A 55 3.03 -15.35 -5.18
CA ASN A 55 3.16 -16.55 -4.37
C ASN A 55 1.86 -17.38 -4.34
N ALA A 56 0.71 -16.73 -4.30
CA ALA A 56 -0.59 -17.41 -4.36
C ALA A 56 -0.76 -18.16 -5.69
N ILE A 57 -0.40 -17.54 -6.81
CA ILE A 57 -0.43 -18.18 -8.12
C ILE A 57 0.55 -19.35 -8.20
N HIS A 58 1.78 -19.16 -7.72
CA HIS A 58 2.79 -20.24 -7.68
C HIS A 58 2.36 -21.40 -6.81
N SER A 59 1.77 -21.14 -5.63
CA SER A 59 1.26 -22.20 -4.75
C SER A 59 0.19 -23.05 -5.42
N LEU A 60 -0.63 -22.43 -6.26
CA LEU A 60 -1.67 -23.13 -7.02
C LEU A 60 -1.09 -23.95 -8.19
N LEU A 61 -0.16 -23.38 -8.96
CA LEU A 61 0.42 -24.04 -10.15
C LEU A 61 1.37 -25.18 -9.79
N ASP A 62 2.14 -25.00 -8.72
CA ASP A 62 3.15 -25.97 -8.29
C ASP A 62 2.61 -26.95 -7.22
N THR A 63 1.37 -26.78 -6.81
CA THR A 63 0.70 -27.57 -5.76
C THR A 63 1.52 -27.54 -4.43
N ASP A 64 1.97 -26.34 -4.06
CA ASP A 64 2.82 -26.11 -2.87
C ASP A 64 1.98 -25.64 -1.67
N ALA A 65 1.61 -26.58 -0.81
CA ALA A 65 0.83 -26.31 0.39
C ALA A 65 1.58 -25.40 1.41
N ASN A 66 2.90 -25.51 1.52
CA ASN A 66 3.67 -24.68 2.43
C ASN A 66 3.68 -23.22 1.99
N LEU A 67 3.86 -22.98 0.70
CA LEU A 67 3.77 -21.64 0.13
C LEU A 67 2.36 -21.07 0.29
N ALA A 68 1.32 -21.87 0.10
CA ALA A 68 -0.06 -21.47 0.31
C ALA A 68 -0.35 -21.04 1.75
N ILE A 69 0.19 -21.75 2.74
CA ILE A 69 0.07 -21.41 4.15
C ILE A 69 0.83 -20.10 4.46
N ASP A 70 2.03 -19.93 3.90
CA ASP A 70 2.82 -18.70 4.08
C ASP A 70 2.10 -17.46 3.55
N VAL A 71 1.46 -17.55 2.39
CA VAL A 71 0.65 -16.46 1.83
C VAL A 71 -0.50 -16.09 2.77
N GLN A 72 -1.24 -17.07 3.28
CA GLN A 72 -2.36 -16.82 4.19
C GLN A 72 -1.88 -16.19 5.51
N PHE A 73 -0.72 -16.59 6.02
CA PHE A 73 -0.16 -16.02 7.23
C PHE A 73 0.29 -14.57 7.03
N LYS A 74 0.95 -14.26 5.93
CA LYS A 74 1.46 -12.93 5.60
C LYS A 74 0.36 -11.91 5.28
N ASP A 75 -0.85 -12.34 5.02
CA ASP A 75 -2.01 -11.47 4.83
C ASP A 75 -2.28 -10.59 6.06
N ASN A 76 -1.97 -11.08 7.26
CA ASN A 76 -2.05 -10.28 8.49
C ASN A 76 -1.15 -9.03 8.45
N ALA A 77 0.00 -9.10 7.77
CA ALA A 77 0.88 -7.95 7.61
C ALA A 77 0.27 -6.90 6.65
N VAL A 78 -0.38 -7.33 5.58
CA VAL A 78 -1.12 -6.43 4.67
C VAL A 78 -2.21 -5.69 5.43
N ASN A 79 -3.00 -6.41 6.22
CA ASN A 79 -4.06 -5.84 7.04
C ASN A 79 -3.54 -4.87 8.11
N GLN A 80 -2.33 -5.09 8.64
CA GLN A 80 -1.71 -4.16 9.57
C GLN A 80 -1.26 -2.88 8.87
N TYR A 81 -0.63 -2.99 7.69
CA TYR A 81 -0.27 -1.82 6.88
C TYR A 81 -1.48 -1.00 6.48
N GLU A 82 -2.58 -1.65 6.08
CA GLU A 82 -3.83 -0.96 5.75
C GLU A 82 -4.31 -0.07 6.90
N ARG A 83 -4.36 -0.61 8.12
CA ARG A 83 -4.77 0.14 9.31
C ARG A 83 -3.80 1.28 9.64
N ASP A 84 -2.50 1.04 9.58
CA ASP A 84 -1.48 2.04 9.89
C ASP A 84 -1.50 3.21 8.89
N ILE A 85 -1.75 2.92 7.62
CA ILE A 85 -1.90 3.92 6.55
C ILE A 85 -3.17 4.74 6.78
N ASP A 86 -4.29 4.08 7.04
CA ASP A 86 -5.58 4.77 7.26
C ASP A 86 -5.53 5.67 8.50
N GLU A 87 -4.91 5.21 9.58
CA GLU A 87 -4.66 6.03 10.76
C GLU A 87 -3.77 7.24 10.44
N GLY A 88 -2.68 7.04 9.69
CA GLY A 88 -1.79 8.11 9.26
C GLY A 88 -2.49 9.16 8.41
N LEU A 89 -3.31 8.74 7.44
CA LEU A 89 -4.10 9.63 6.59
C LEU A 89 -5.14 10.40 7.41
N THR A 90 -5.81 9.74 8.35
CA THR A 90 -6.79 10.36 9.26
C THR A 90 -6.12 11.42 10.13
N LEU A 91 -4.94 11.16 10.67
CA LEU A 91 -4.19 12.13 11.47
C LEU A 91 -3.75 13.35 10.65
N ILE A 92 -3.35 13.15 9.38
CA ILE A 92 -3.04 14.24 8.45
C ILE A 92 -4.25 15.13 8.24
N LEU A 93 -5.42 14.55 7.99
CA LEU A 93 -6.68 15.30 7.82
C LEU A 93 -7.05 16.09 9.08
N ALA A 94 -6.95 15.46 10.26
CA ALA A 94 -7.35 16.07 11.52
C ALA A 94 -6.42 17.19 11.99
N ARG A 95 -5.11 17.06 11.74
CA ARG A 95 -4.09 17.98 12.28
C ARG A 95 -3.63 19.06 11.32
N ARG A 96 -3.69 18.79 10.01
CA ARG A 96 -3.03 19.64 8.99
C ARG A 96 -4.01 20.44 8.15
N HIS A 97 -5.29 20.09 8.11
CA HIS A 97 -6.29 20.77 7.26
C HIS A 97 -5.78 21.01 5.83
N PRO A 98 -5.44 19.95 5.07
CA PRO A 98 -4.81 20.08 3.77
C PRO A 98 -5.67 20.87 2.78
N ALA A 99 -5.00 21.65 1.91
CA ALA A 99 -5.63 22.39 0.81
C ALA A 99 -6.20 21.42 -0.27
N ALA A 100 -7.00 21.93 -1.19
CA ALA A 100 -7.80 21.11 -2.12
C ALA A 100 -7.02 20.02 -2.88
N ILE A 101 -5.78 20.32 -3.32
CA ILE A 101 -4.95 19.34 -4.06
C ILE A 101 -4.44 18.26 -3.11
N ASP A 102 -3.94 18.65 -1.94
CA ASP A 102 -3.43 17.73 -0.93
C ASP A 102 -4.54 16.87 -0.36
N LEU A 103 -5.74 17.43 -0.17
CA LEU A 103 -6.93 16.69 0.23
C LEU A 103 -7.30 15.61 -0.80
N ARG A 104 -7.24 15.92 -2.09
CA ARG A 104 -7.51 14.95 -3.15
C ARG A 104 -6.50 13.81 -3.13
N MET A 105 -5.23 14.11 -2.89
CA MET A 105 -4.18 13.10 -2.76
C MET A 105 -4.46 12.16 -1.57
N VAL A 106 -4.76 12.70 -0.39
CA VAL A 106 -5.09 11.93 0.80
C VAL A 106 -6.29 11.00 0.55
N ILE A 107 -7.36 11.51 -0.06
CA ILE A 107 -8.53 10.71 -0.42
C ILE A 107 -8.19 9.62 -1.44
N ALA A 108 -7.39 9.93 -2.45
CA ALA A 108 -6.95 8.94 -3.44
C ALA A 108 -6.11 7.83 -2.81
N MET A 109 -5.20 8.18 -1.90
CA MET A 109 -4.40 7.20 -1.17
C MET A 109 -5.27 6.31 -0.27
N SER A 110 -6.26 6.86 0.41
CA SER A 110 -7.19 6.07 1.23
C SER A 110 -7.96 5.05 0.40
N LYS A 111 -8.46 5.43 -0.77
CA LYS A 111 -9.13 4.51 -1.70
C LYS A 111 -8.19 3.43 -2.22
N ALA A 112 -7.00 3.82 -2.66
CA ALA A 112 -6.00 2.87 -3.14
C ALA A 112 -5.52 1.91 -2.04
N ASN A 113 -5.46 2.36 -0.78
CA ASN A 113 -5.14 1.54 0.38
C ASN A 113 -6.17 0.40 0.55
N THR A 114 -7.45 0.74 0.50
CA THR A 114 -8.54 -0.25 0.56
C THR A 114 -8.49 -1.23 -0.62
N ASP A 115 -8.17 -0.76 -1.83
CA ASP A 115 -8.08 -1.62 -3.01
C ASP A 115 -6.87 -2.57 -2.93
N LEU A 116 -5.72 -2.12 -2.39
CA LEU A 116 -4.56 -2.98 -2.14
C LEU A 116 -4.86 -4.08 -1.11
N GLU A 117 -5.55 -3.75 -0.03
CA GLU A 117 -5.98 -4.74 0.96
C GLU A 117 -6.87 -5.81 0.31
N ARG A 118 -7.83 -5.41 -0.51
CA ARG A 118 -8.68 -6.36 -1.25
C ARG A 118 -7.89 -7.28 -2.16
N ILE A 119 -6.87 -6.77 -2.84
CA ILE A 119 -6.00 -7.60 -3.68
C ILE A 119 -5.26 -8.63 -2.81
N GLY A 120 -4.77 -8.24 -1.63
CA GLY A 120 -4.17 -9.14 -0.66
C GLY A 120 -5.14 -10.23 -0.20
N ASP A 121 -6.37 -9.86 0.15
CA ASP A 121 -7.44 -10.78 0.52
C ASP A 121 -7.73 -11.81 -0.59
N GLU A 122 -7.80 -11.37 -1.85
CA GLU A 122 -8.02 -12.29 -2.98
C GLU A 122 -6.82 -13.23 -3.18
N ALA A 123 -5.59 -12.75 -2.99
CA ALA A 123 -4.40 -13.60 -3.00
C ALA A 123 -4.46 -14.68 -1.89
N ALA A 124 -4.87 -14.31 -0.67
CA ALA A 124 -5.06 -15.26 0.43
C ALA A 124 -6.17 -16.29 0.13
N LYS A 125 -7.25 -15.90 -0.56
CA LYS A 125 -8.30 -16.85 -1.01
C LYS A 125 -7.78 -17.83 -2.05
N ILE A 126 -7.00 -17.38 -3.03
CA ILE A 126 -6.35 -18.25 -4.01
C ILE A 126 -5.45 -19.26 -3.31
N ALA A 127 -4.62 -18.80 -2.37
CA ALA A 127 -3.74 -19.68 -1.60
C ALA A 127 -4.52 -20.71 -0.77
N ARG A 128 -5.66 -20.34 -0.19
CA ARG A 128 -6.52 -21.29 0.54
C ARG A 128 -7.08 -22.38 -0.39
N ILE A 129 -7.48 -22.00 -1.58
CA ILE A 129 -7.93 -22.98 -2.60
C ILE A 129 -6.78 -23.91 -2.99
N ALA A 130 -5.58 -23.37 -3.19
CA ALA A 130 -4.39 -24.16 -3.50
C ALA A 130 -4.09 -25.17 -2.38
N GLN A 131 -4.16 -24.77 -1.12
CA GLN A 131 -3.98 -25.65 0.02
C GLN A 131 -5.00 -26.79 0.03
N ASN A 132 -6.29 -26.49 -0.15
CA ASN A 132 -7.34 -27.50 -0.17
C ASN A 132 -7.13 -28.53 -1.31
N LEU A 133 -6.71 -28.08 -2.49
CA LEU A 133 -6.39 -28.97 -3.59
C LEU A 133 -5.21 -29.90 -3.29
N CYS A 134 -4.22 -29.43 -2.52
CA CYS A 134 -3.10 -30.27 -2.08
C CYS A 134 -3.55 -31.36 -1.07
N GLU A 135 -4.57 -31.07 -0.25
CA GLU A 135 -5.06 -31.99 0.79
C GLU A 135 -6.02 -33.05 0.22
N GLU A 136 -6.69 -32.75 -0.90
CA GLU A 136 -7.63 -33.66 -1.57
C GLU A 136 -6.98 -34.59 -2.60
N GLY A 137 -5.74 -34.33 -3.03
CA GLY A 137 -4.98 -35.10 -4.00
C GLY A 137 -4.03 -36.08 -3.35
#